data_8b9b7ea11357609ff9b87bee56cafbe2
#
_entry.id   8b9b7ea11357609ff9b87bee56cafbe2
#
_cell.length_a   1.000
_cell.length_b   1.000
_cell.length_c   1.000
_cell.angle_alpha   90.00
_cell.angle_beta   90.00
_cell.angle_gamma   90.00
#
_symmetry.space_group_name_H-M   'P 1'
#
loop_
_entity.id
_entity.type
_entity.pdbx_description
1 polymer ?
#
loop_
_entity_poly.entity_id
_entity_poly.type
_entity_poly.pdbx_seq_one_letter_code
_entity_poly.pdbx_strand_id
1 'polypeptide(L)'
;MDIRIDDLNGPEIIELIGEHLQGMSLNSPIESIHALNLTQLKSKEITFWSAWEENELLGCGALKEINSSHGEVKSMRTSSLHLRKGVAKEILQHIIEEAQRRGYRLLSLETGSMDAFEPARKLYAIFGFDYCGPFSDYQEDPYSVFMKKAL
;
A
#
# COMPACT_ATOMS: atom_id res chain seq x y z
N MET A 1 -13.41 10.81 -8.14
CA MET A 1 -12.72 9.52 -7.98
C MET A 1 -13.54 8.65 -7.06
N ASP A 2 -13.83 7.43 -7.48
CA ASP A 2 -14.60 6.47 -6.72
C ASP A 2 -13.67 5.42 -6.12
N ILE A 3 -13.58 5.34 -4.80
CA ILE A 3 -12.77 4.36 -4.08
C ILE A 3 -13.72 3.33 -3.47
N ARG A 4 -13.54 2.06 -3.82
CA ARG A 4 -14.43 0.99 -3.40
C ARG A 4 -13.66 -0.23 -2.94
N ILE A 5 -14.27 -1.01 -2.05
CA ILE A 5 -13.76 -2.32 -1.68
C ILE A 5 -13.81 -3.20 -2.93
N ASP A 6 -12.74 -3.94 -3.19
CA ASP A 6 -12.57 -4.71 -4.42
C ASP A 6 -12.35 -6.19 -4.08
N ASP A 7 -12.99 -7.07 -4.82
CA ASP A 7 -12.90 -8.52 -4.62
C ASP A 7 -11.71 -9.17 -5.34
N LEU A 8 -10.92 -8.37 -6.10
CA LEU A 8 -9.73 -8.83 -6.80
C LEU A 8 -10.01 -9.81 -7.95
N ASN A 9 -11.24 -9.84 -8.44
CA ASN A 9 -11.63 -10.74 -9.53
C ASN A 9 -11.70 -10.07 -10.90
N GLY A 10 -11.69 -8.74 -10.97
CA GLY A 10 -11.76 -8.03 -12.24
C GLY A 10 -10.44 -8.06 -13.02
N PRO A 11 -10.48 -8.03 -14.36
CA PRO A 11 -9.27 -8.11 -15.17
C PRO A 11 -8.34 -6.91 -14.98
N GLU A 12 -8.88 -5.72 -14.80
CA GLU A 12 -8.09 -4.51 -14.63
C GLU A 12 -7.26 -4.54 -13.35
N ILE A 13 -7.87 -5.00 -12.23
CA ILE A 13 -7.14 -5.06 -10.95
C ILE A 13 -6.09 -6.20 -10.96
N ILE A 14 -6.40 -7.31 -11.62
CA ILE A 14 -5.44 -8.41 -11.78
C ILE A 14 -4.20 -7.92 -12.53
N GLU A 15 -4.40 -7.16 -13.60
CA GLU A 15 -3.31 -6.58 -14.38
C GLU A 15 -2.50 -5.57 -13.55
N LEU A 16 -3.16 -4.71 -12.78
CA LEU A 16 -2.48 -3.72 -11.96
C LEU A 16 -1.63 -4.38 -10.86
N ILE A 17 -2.12 -5.42 -10.22
CA ILE A 17 -1.33 -6.17 -9.22
C ILE A 17 -0.15 -6.86 -9.88
N GLY A 18 -0.30 -7.40 -11.09
CA GLY A 18 0.81 -7.96 -11.87
C GLY A 18 1.88 -6.92 -12.16
N GLU A 19 1.48 -5.73 -12.58
CA GLU A 19 2.38 -4.60 -12.81
C GLU A 19 3.11 -4.19 -11.52
N HIS A 20 2.42 -4.18 -10.40
CA HIS A 20 2.99 -3.85 -9.09
C HIS A 20 4.08 -4.84 -8.69
N LEU A 21 3.80 -6.15 -8.80
CA LEU A 21 4.77 -7.19 -8.47
C LEU A 21 6.00 -7.16 -9.39
N GLN A 22 5.78 -6.92 -10.68
CA GLN A 22 6.86 -6.79 -11.66
C GLN A 22 7.75 -5.58 -11.32
N GLY A 23 7.15 -4.44 -10.97
CA GLY A 23 7.89 -3.25 -10.56
C GLY A 23 8.74 -3.50 -9.33
N MET A 24 8.23 -4.27 -8.35
CA MET A 24 8.99 -4.65 -7.16
C MET A 24 10.21 -5.50 -7.54
N SER A 25 10.04 -6.50 -8.40
CA SER A 25 11.15 -7.39 -8.79
C SER A 25 12.23 -6.67 -9.60
N LEU A 26 11.89 -5.59 -10.31
CA LEU A 26 12.86 -4.78 -11.05
C LEU A 26 13.69 -3.87 -10.15
N ASN A 27 13.18 -3.51 -8.97
CA ASN A 27 13.77 -2.47 -8.12
C ASN A 27 14.29 -3.00 -6.78
N SER A 28 14.12 -4.30 -6.48
CA SER A 28 14.55 -4.88 -5.20
C SER A 28 14.97 -6.33 -5.39
N PRO A 29 15.95 -6.84 -4.59
CA PRO A 29 16.25 -8.27 -4.55
C PRO A 29 15.01 -9.06 -4.11
N ILE A 30 14.86 -10.28 -4.61
CA ILE A 30 13.67 -11.09 -4.35
C ILE A 30 13.45 -11.35 -2.85
N GLU A 31 14.51 -11.53 -2.09
CA GLU A 31 14.45 -11.76 -0.63
C GLU A 31 14.00 -10.52 0.15
N SER A 32 14.02 -9.34 -0.47
CA SER A 32 13.59 -8.07 0.15
C SER A 32 12.21 -7.64 -0.31
N ILE A 33 11.51 -8.45 -1.12
CA ILE A 33 10.18 -8.12 -1.62
C ILE A 33 9.13 -8.68 -0.67
N HIS A 34 8.30 -7.77 -0.13
CA HIS A 34 7.23 -8.11 0.81
C HIS A 34 5.83 -7.85 0.22
N ALA A 35 5.74 -7.57 -1.09
CA ALA A 35 4.47 -7.34 -1.76
C ALA A 35 3.64 -8.61 -1.81
N LEU A 36 2.33 -8.47 -1.60
CA LEU A 36 1.39 -9.60 -1.57
C LEU A 36 0.88 -9.92 -2.97
N ASN A 37 0.72 -11.21 -3.26
CA ASN A 37 0.08 -11.68 -4.48
C ASN A 37 -1.46 -11.68 -4.31
N LEU A 38 -2.20 -12.01 -5.39
CA LEU A 38 -3.66 -12.01 -5.37
C LEU A 38 -4.25 -12.92 -4.30
N THR A 39 -3.69 -14.11 -4.10
CA THR A 39 -4.18 -15.06 -3.10
C THR A 39 -4.03 -14.50 -1.69
N GLN A 40 -2.88 -13.91 -1.39
CA GLN A 40 -2.61 -13.31 -0.09
C GLN A 40 -3.49 -12.09 0.16
N LEU A 41 -3.75 -11.27 -0.87
CA LEU A 41 -4.62 -10.10 -0.77
C LEU A 41 -6.09 -10.46 -0.49
N LYS A 42 -6.50 -11.69 -0.77
CA LYS A 42 -7.87 -12.17 -0.49
C LYS A 42 -8.04 -12.70 0.93
N SER A 43 -7.00 -12.71 1.76
CA SER A 43 -7.11 -13.19 3.13
C SER A 43 -7.97 -12.25 3.98
N LYS A 44 -8.57 -12.79 5.03
CA LYS A 44 -9.58 -12.06 5.85
C LYS A 44 -9.03 -10.85 6.58
N GLU A 45 -7.73 -10.83 6.90
CA GLU A 45 -7.09 -9.70 7.58
C GLU A 45 -6.79 -8.54 6.63
N ILE A 46 -7.00 -8.72 5.32
CA ILE A 46 -6.74 -7.70 4.30
C ILE A 46 -8.05 -7.08 3.83
N THR A 47 -8.13 -5.75 3.85
CA THR A 47 -9.15 -5.00 3.14
C THR A 47 -8.48 -4.33 1.95
N PHE A 48 -9.01 -4.54 0.77
CA PHE A 48 -8.43 -4.07 -0.47
C PHE A 48 -9.38 -3.09 -1.16
N TRP A 49 -8.83 -1.97 -1.63
CA TRP A 49 -9.61 -0.94 -2.35
C TRP A 49 -9.03 -0.70 -3.74
N SER A 50 -9.92 -0.40 -4.66
CA SER A 50 -9.58 0.11 -5.98
C SER A 50 -10.19 1.50 -6.17
N ALA A 51 -9.48 2.35 -6.92
CA ALA A 51 -9.93 3.71 -7.22
C ALA A 51 -10.24 3.81 -8.71
N TRP A 52 -11.40 4.36 -9.03
CA TRP A 52 -11.95 4.41 -10.39
C TRP A 52 -12.42 5.81 -10.78
N GLU A 53 -12.35 6.10 -12.07
CA GLU A 53 -12.93 7.29 -12.67
C GLU A 53 -13.41 6.92 -14.07
N GLU A 54 -14.70 7.13 -14.36
CA GLU A 54 -15.31 6.84 -15.66
C GLU A 54 -15.02 5.42 -16.17
N ASN A 55 -15.16 4.42 -15.30
CA ASN A 55 -14.90 3.00 -15.59
C ASN A 55 -13.42 2.66 -15.84
N GLU A 56 -12.52 3.56 -15.52
CA GLU A 56 -11.09 3.36 -15.67
C GLU A 56 -10.44 3.19 -14.30
N LEU A 57 -9.63 2.14 -14.13
CA LEU A 57 -8.92 1.87 -12.89
C LEU A 57 -7.73 2.81 -12.78
N LEU A 58 -7.68 3.59 -11.68
CA LEU A 58 -6.61 4.56 -11.44
C LEU A 58 -5.51 4.01 -10.54
N GLY A 59 -5.88 3.18 -9.57
CA GLY A 59 -4.93 2.67 -8.60
C GLY A 59 -5.58 1.79 -7.54
N CYS A 60 -4.79 1.33 -6.59
CA CYS A 60 -5.23 0.47 -5.50
C CYS A 60 -4.43 0.71 -4.22
N GLY A 61 -4.94 0.13 -3.13
CA GLY A 61 -4.26 0.10 -1.85
C GLY A 61 -4.96 -0.86 -0.90
N ALA A 62 -4.24 -1.30 0.11
CA ALA A 62 -4.76 -2.28 1.05
C ALA A 62 -4.39 -1.93 2.50
N LEU A 63 -5.21 -2.41 3.42
CA LEU A 63 -5.00 -2.32 4.86
C LEU A 63 -5.00 -3.72 5.43
N LYS A 64 -3.91 -4.10 6.07
CA LYS A 64 -3.79 -5.37 6.78
C LYS A 64 -3.98 -5.13 8.27
N GLU A 65 -4.85 -5.89 8.90
CA GLU A 65 -4.98 -5.85 10.35
C GLU A 65 -3.89 -6.73 10.98
N ILE A 66 -2.97 -6.10 11.72
CA ILE A 66 -1.94 -6.83 12.49
C ILE A 66 -2.54 -7.28 13.81
N ASN A 67 -3.24 -6.38 14.49
CA ASN A 67 -4.03 -6.67 15.69
C ASN A 67 -5.13 -5.60 15.82
N SER A 68 -5.89 -5.62 16.90
CA SER A 68 -7.05 -4.73 17.08
C SER A 68 -6.70 -3.24 17.15
N SER A 69 -5.42 -2.88 17.34
CA SER A 69 -4.97 -1.49 17.44
C SER A 69 -3.88 -1.11 16.45
N HIS A 70 -3.45 -2.02 15.58
CA HIS A 70 -2.34 -1.79 14.66
C HIS A 70 -2.65 -2.31 13.26
N GLY A 71 -2.61 -1.42 12.27
CA GLY A 71 -2.78 -1.77 10.87
C GLY A 71 -1.53 -1.50 10.06
N GLU A 72 -1.44 -2.14 8.90
CA GLU A 72 -0.35 -1.96 7.95
C GLU A 72 -0.89 -1.58 6.58
N VAL A 73 -0.36 -0.48 6.00
CA VAL A 73 -0.64 -0.09 4.60
C VAL A 73 0.15 -1.00 3.68
N LYS A 74 -0.53 -1.59 2.70
CA LYS A 74 0.09 -2.50 1.73
C LYS A 74 -0.40 -2.24 0.32
N SER A 75 0.38 -2.69 -0.65
CA SER A 75 -0.04 -2.77 -2.07
C SER A 75 -0.51 -1.44 -2.65
N MET A 76 0.08 -0.35 -2.21
CA MET A 76 -0.19 0.97 -2.80
C MET A 76 0.40 1.02 -4.20
N ARG A 77 -0.47 1.21 -5.19
CA ARG A 77 -0.05 1.30 -6.59
C ARG A 77 -0.95 2.22 -7.37
N THR A 78 -0.36 3.15 -8.10
CA THR A 78 -1.06 3.97 -9.09
C THR A 78 -0.77 3.39 -10.47
N SER A 79 -1.82 3.29 -11.31
CA SER A 79 -1.64 2.89 -12.71
C SER A 79 -0.64 3.83 -13.39
N SER A 80 0.25 3.27 -14.21
CA SER A 80 1.24 4.05 -14.97
C SER A 80 0.60 5.08 -15.90
N LEU A 81 -0.67 4.86 -16.28
CA LEU A 81 -1.42 5.79 -17.14
C LEU A 81 -1.99 6.99 -16.37
N HIS A 82 -1.98 6.94 -15.04
CA HIS A 82 -2.64 7.93 -14.18
C HIS A 82 -1.73 8.51 -13.10
N LEU A 83 -0.44 8.52 -13.35
CA LEU A 83 0.53 9.08 -12.41
C LEU A 83 0.34 10.61 -12.27
N ARG A 84 0.67 11.12 -11.08
CA ARG A 84 0.67 12.56 -10.77
C ARG A 84 -0.70 13.23 -10.84
N LYS A 85 -1.77 12.44 -10.63
CA LYS A 85 -3.15 12.94 -10.56
C LYS A 85 -3.71 12.95 -9.14
N GLY A 86 -2.88 12.64 -8.14
CA GLY A 86 -3.30 12.57 -6.74
C GLY A 86 -3.99 11.27 -6.36
N VAL A 87 -3.88 10.22 -7.16
CA VAL A 87 -4.54 8.93 -6.90
C VAL A 87 -4.03 8.31 -5.60
N ALA A 88 -2.72 8.19 -5.44
CA ALA A 88 -2.12 7.61 -4.24
C ALA A 88 -2.48 8.41 -2.99
N LYS A 89 -2.50 9.72 -3.09
CA LYS A 89 -2.91 10.63 -2.00
C LYS A 89 -4.35 10.33 -1.54
N GLU A 90 -5.27 10.20 -2.49
CA GLU A 90 -6.68 9.94 -2.19
C GLU A 90 -6.85 8.55 -1.55
N ILE A 91 -6.17 7.54 -2.08
CA ILE A 91 -6.23 6.18 -1.54
C ILE A 91 -5.66 6.13 -0.13
N LEU A 92 -4.50 6.75 0.08
CA LEU A 92 -3.85 6.77 1.39
C LEU A 92 -4.73 7.48 2.43
N GLN A 93 -5.33 8.62 2.06
CA GLN A 93 -6.26 9.32 2.94
C GLN A 93 -7.44 8.43 3.32
N HIS A 94 -7.97 7.71 2.35
CA HIS A 94 -9.08 6.78 2.58
C HIS A 94 -8.69 5.65 3.56
N ILE A 95 -7.49 5.09 3.39
CA ILE A 95 -6.97 4.04 4.28
C ILE A 95 -6.78 4.57 5.71
N ILE A 96 -6.22 5.76 5.85
CA ILE A 96 -6.02 6.39 7.16
C ILE A 96 -7.36 6.60 7.87
N GLU A 97 -8.36 7.12 7.16
CA GLU A 97 -9.70 7.33 7.72
C GLU A 97 -10.34 6.02 8.15
N GLU A 98 -10.19 4.97 7.36
CA GLU A 98 -10.71 3.64 7.70
C GLU A 98 -9.99 3.07 8.95
N ALA A 99 -8.68 3.22 9.04
CA ALA A 99 -7.92 2.78 10.20
C ALA A 99 -8.37 3.51 11.48
N GLN A 100 -8.59 4.82 11.38
CA GLN A 100 -9.12 5.63 12.49
C GLN A 100 -10.52 5.16 12.91
N ARG A 101 -11.38 4.90 11.93
CA ARG A 101 -12.76 4.45 12.18
C ARG A 101 -12.78 3.08 12.88
N ARG A 102 -11.81 2.21 12.58
CA ARG A 102 -11.68 0.89 13.23
C ARG A 102 -11.10 0.99 14.65
N GLY A 103 -10.63 2.16 15.05
CA GLY A 103 -10.02 2.35 16.37
C GLY A 103 -8.56 1.94 16.44
N TYR A 104 -7.88 1.78 15.32
CA TYR A 104 -6.43 1.54 15.32
C TYR A 104 -5.72 2.76 15.89
N ARG A 105 -4.67 2.52 16.66
CA ARG A 105 -3.84 3.58 17.27
C ARG A 105 -2.55 3.82 16.51
N LEU A 106 -2.17 2.87 15.67
CA LEU A 106 -0.92 2.90 14.93
C LEU A 106 -1.14 2.36 13.52
N LEU A 107 -0.58 3.05 12.55
CA LEU A 107 -0.54 2.60 11.16
C LEU A 107 0.92 2.53 10.73
N SER A 108 1.35 1.41 10.20
CA SER A 108 2.73 1.17 9.79
C SER A 108 2.80 0.76 8.34
N LEU A 109 3.97 0.86 7.75
CA LEU A 109 4.23 0.39 6.40
C LEU A 109 5.69 0.03 6.21
N GLU A 110 5.94 -0.79 5.20
CA GLU A 110 7.27 -1.06 4.68
C GLU A 110 7.29 -0.62 3.21
N THR A 111 8.35 0.04 2.80
CA THR A 111 8.56 0.44 1.41
C THR A 111 10.04 0.28 1.05
N GLY A 112 10.39 0.46 -0.21
CA GLY A 112 11.76 0.33 -0.66
C GLY A 112 12.64 1.53 -0.31
N SER A 113 13.94 1.28 -0.17
CA SER A 113 14.95 2.32 0.04
C SER A 113 15.52 2.88 -1.26
N MET A 114 15.27 2.21 -2.40
CA MET A 114 15.79 2.60 -3.71
C MET A 114 15.13 3.89 -4.23
N ASP A 115 15.79 4.57 -5.16
CA ASP A 115 15.31 5.84 -5.72
C ASP A 115 13.91 5.72 -6.34
N ALA A 116 13.58 4.56 -6.91
CA ALA A 116 12.25 4.33 -7.49
C ALA A 116 11.11 4.49 -6.47
N PHE A 117 11.39 4.31 -5.17
CA PHE A 117 10.42 4.41 -4.09
C PHE A 117 10.43 5.78 -3.39
N GLU A 118 11.29 6.70 -3.83
CA GLU A 118 11.36 8.04 -3.21
C GLU A 118 10.03 8.79 -3.26
N PRO A 119 9.29 8.80 -4.37
CA PRO A 119 7.99 9.47 -4.40
C PRO A 119 7.00 8.93 -3.36
N ALA A 120 7.01 7.60 -3.15
CA ALA A 120 6.17 6.97 -2.14
C ALA A 120 6.58 7.40 -0.72
N ARG A 121 7.88 7.38 -0.42
CA ARG A 121 8.39 7.82 0.89
C ARG A 121 8.02 9.28 1.19
N LYS A 122 8.12 10.15 0.19
CA LYS A 122 7.74 11.56 0.32
C LYS A 122 6.25 11.71 0.60
N LEU A 123 5.42 10.94 -0.07
CA LEU A 123 3.98 10.96 0.15
C LEU A 123 3.65 10.56 1.59
N TYR A 124 4.23 9.47 2.07
CA TYR A 124 4.02 9.01 3.43
C TYR A 124 4.46 10.06 4.46
N ALA A 125 5.62 10.68 4.25
CA ALA A 125 6.11 11.74 5.13
C ALA A 125 5.16 12.94 5.19
N ILE A 126 4.59 13.34 4.04
CA ILE A 126 3.59 14.43 3.98
C ILE A 126 2.36 14.08 4.82
N PHE A 127 1.96 12.81 4.87
CA PHE A 127 0.82 12.37 5.68
C PHE A 127 1.16 12.13 7.15
N GLY A 128 2.38 12.45 7.56
CA GLY A 128 2.77 12.38 8.97
C GLY A 128 3.38 11.05 9.39
N PHE A 129 3.77 10.20 8.45
CA PHE A 129 4.52 9.00 8.77
C PHE A 129 5.96 9.37 9.06
N ASP A 130 6.51 8.79 10.13
CA ASP A 130 7.91 8.96 10.52
C ASP A 130 8.68 7.65 10.30
N TYR A 131 9.97 7.77 9.99
CA TYR A 131 10.84 6.60 9.87
C TYR A 131 10.97 5.90 11.21
N CYS A 132 10.99 4.57 11.17
CA CYS A 132 11.10 3.74 12.37
C CYS A 132 11.84 2.45 12.04
N GLY A 133 12.04 1.59 13.05
CA GLY A 133 12.57 0.25 12.86
C GLY A 133 11.51 -0.73 12.37
N PRO A 134 11.92 -1.97 12.09
CA PRO A 134 10.99 -3.02 11.67
C PRO A 134 9.86 -3.26 12.67
N PHE A 135 8.72 -3.66 12.16
CA PHE A 135 7.54 -3.99 12.96
C PHE A 135 7.02 -5.37 12.53
N SER A 136 6.15 -5.97 13.36
CA SER A 136 5.59 -7.30 13.10
C SER A 136 6.71 -8.33 12.85
N ASP A 137 6.64 -9.08 11.75
CA ASP A 137 7.63 -10.12 11.42
C ASP A 137 8.76 -9.61 10.52
N TYR A 138 8.82 -8.32 10.24
CA TYR A 138 9.88 -7.76 9.42
C TYR A 138 11.22 -7.73 10.15
N GLN A 139 12.30 -7.82 9.38
CA GLN A 139 13.67 -7.70 9.87
C GLN A 139 14.37 -6.54 9.18
N GLU A 140 15.44 -6.02 9.80
CA GLU A 140 16.28 -5.00 9.19
C GLU A 140 16.81 -5.50 7.83
N ASP A 141 16.71 -4.63 6.82
CA ASP A 141 17.10 -4.93 5.45
C ASP A 141 17.50 -3.61 4.78
N PRO A 142 18.69 -3.54 4.13
CA PRO A 142 19.12 -2.31 3.48
C PRO A 142 18.20 -1.87 2.33
N TYR A 143 17.38 -2.78 1.79
CA TYR A 143 16.43 -2.47 0.72
C TYR A 143 15.04 -2.11 1.22
N SER A 144 14.83 -2.14 2.54
CA SER A 144 13.53 -1.82 3.15
C SER A 144 13.63 -0.61 4.07
N VAL A 145 12.58 0.19 4.04
CA VAL A 145 12.38 1.33 4.94
C VAL A 145 11.04 1.12 5.64
N PHE A 146 11.03 1.37 6.94
CA PHE A 146 9.83 1.23 7.76
C PHE A 146 9.38 2.60 8.24
N MET A 147 8.08 2.83 8.19
CA MET A 147 7.48 4.10 8.62
C MET A 147 6.23 3.82 9.44
N LYS A 148 5.90 4.74 10.36
CA LYS A 148 4.72 4.64 11.20
C LYS A 148 4.05 5.99 11.41
N LYS A 149 2.75 5.94 11.68
CA LYS A 149 1.95 7.10 12.00
C LYS A 149 1.04 6.77 13.19
N ALA A 150 1.10 7.58 14.24
CA ALA A 150 0.13 7.50 15.34
C ALA A 150 -1.23 8.05 14.84
N LEU A 151 -2.28 7.36 15.17
CA LEU A 151 -3.64 7.73 14.76
C LEU A 151 -4.43 8.37 15.90
#